data_5b0c404a7ad64d9f8666d7834a501f23
#
_entry.id   5b0c404a7ad64d9f8666d7834a501f23
#
_cell.length_a   1.000
_cell.length_b   1.000
_cell.length_c   1.000
_cell.angle_alpha   90.00
_cell.angle_beta   90.00
_cell.angle_gamma   90.00
#
_symmetry.space_group_name_H-M   'P 1'
#
loop_
_entity.id
_entity.type
_entity.pdbx_description
1 polymer ?
#
loop_
_entity_poly.entity_id
_entity_poly.type
_entity_poly.pdbx_seq_one_letter_code
_entity_poly.pdbx_strand_id
1 'polypeptide(L)'
;MENLSQSPKKENKSSKKGIILAIIIFLILLFSLGATITFVRQRTSFFGRAFIPGGNVGEVALENSYLFASPLQAQVSNKEKIRVTIFILDSQGKGVYNQPVFLVQDERLEITSVQAVTDELGRAIFDVTTKVPAEYLIEAKVNNQILPQRVKLNFK
;
A
#
# COMPACT_ATOMS: atom_id res chain seq x y z
N MET A 1 22.82 -82.40 48.09
CA MET A 1 21.42 -81.88 48.24
C MET A 1 21.52 -80.40 48.26
N GLU A 2 21.31 -79.80 47.11
CA GLU A 2 21.55 -78.39 46.92
C GLU A 2 20.24 -77.74 46.53
N ASN A 3 19.75 -76.87 47.42
CA ASN A 3 18.45 -76.17 47.27
C ASN A 3 18.66 -74.86 46.58
N LEU A 4 18.37 -74.79 45.26
CA LEU A 4 18.41 -73.58 44.50
C LEU A 4 17.15 -72.73 44.76
N SER A 5 17.31 -71.71 45.59
CA SER A 5 16.31 -70.66 45.84
C SER A 5 16.14 -69.81 44.59
N GLN A 6 14.98 -69.95 43.94
CA GLN A 6 14.57 -69.01 42.86
C GLN A 6 14.01 -67.73 43.45
N SER A 7 14.70 -66.59 43.20
CA SER A 7 14.24 -65.22 43.48
C SER A 7 13.13 -64.85 42.54
N PRO A 8 12.01 -64.25 42.97
CA PRO A 8 10.96 -63.83 42.09
C PRO A 8 11.35 -62.57 41.33
N LYS A 9 11.26 -62.61 39.98
CA LYS A 9 11.48 -61.55 39.08
C LYS A 9 10.40 -60.45 39.30
N LYS A 10 10.78 -59.32 39.94
CA LYS A 10 9.91 -58.14 40.07
C LYS A 10 9.59 -57.61 38.70
N GLU A 11 8.40 -57.83 38.23
CA GLU A 11 7.84 -57.22 37.00
C GLU A 11 7.67 -55.73 37.21
N ASN A 12 8.36 -54.92 36.38
CA ASN A 12 8.45 -53.48 36.51
C ASN A 12 7.17 -52.82 35.96
N LYS A 13 6.09 -52.89 36.76
CA LYS A 13 4.78 -52.33 36.46
C LYS A 13 4.79 -50.78 36.45
N SER A 14 5.88 -50.14 36.91
CA SER A 14 6.05 -48.69 36.99
C SER A 14 6.42 -48.06 35.64
N SER A 15 7.09 -48.77 34.74
CA SER A 15 7.56 -48.26 33.44
C SER A 15 6.41 -47.91 32.47
N LYS A 16 5.34 -48.72 32.48
CA LYS A 16 4.21 -48.49 31.55
C LYS A 16 3.42 -47.23 31.87
N LYS A 17 3.26 -46.88 33.14
CA LYS A 17 2.57 -45.62 33.54
C LYS A 17 3.39 -44.37 33.19
N GLY A 18 4.71 -44.43 33.32
CA GLY A 18 5.62 -43.36 32.93
C GLY A 18 5.62 -43.09 31.42
N ILE A 19 5.59 -44.16 30.63
CA ILE A 19 5.51 -44.07 29.16
C ILE A 19 4.18 -43.46 28.70
N ILE A 20 3.07 -43.88 29.30
CA ILE A 20 1.75 -43.34 28.99
C ILE A 20 1.67 -41.85 29.35
N LEU A 21 2.20 -41.43 30.50
CA LEU A 21 2.28 -40.05 30.93
C LEU A 21 3.14 -39.20 29.95
N ALA A 22 4.27 -39.71 29.52
CA ALA A 22 5.13 -39.02 28.54
C ALA A 22 4.45 -38.85 27.19
N ILE A 23 3.71 -39.86 26.72
CA ILE A 23 2.93 -39.76 25.46
C ILE A 23 1.82 -38.69 25.58
N ILE A 24 1.12 -38.63 26.71
CA ILE A 24 0.07 -37.63 26.95
C ILE A 24 0.66 -36.21 26.93
N ILE A 25 1.78 -35.99 27.61
CA ILE A 25 2.46 -34.70 27.64
C ILE A 25 2.93 -34.33 26.23
N PHE A 26 3.47 -35.22 25.46
CA PHE A 26 3.90 -35.02 24.09
C PHE A 26 2.73 -34.65 23.16
N LEU A 27 1.59 -35.31 23.30
CA LEU A 27 0.37 -34.95 22.53
C LEU A 27 -0.19 -33.57 22.88
N ILE A 28 -0.17 -33.20 24.17
CA ILE A 28 -0.59 -31.85 24.62
C ILE A 28 0.34 -30.79 24.03
N LEU A 29 1.65 -31.03 24.02
CA LEU A 29 2.64 -30.11 23.41
C LEU A 29 2.43 -29.94 21.89
N LEU A 30 2.18 -31.04 21.17
CA LEU A 30 1.88 -31.02 19.75
C LEU A 30 0.57 -30.25 19.46
N PHE A 31 -0.45 -30.48 20.25
CA PHE A 31 -1.74 -29.78 20.10
C PHE A 31 -1.60 -28.30 20.40
N SER A 32 -0.85 -27.94 21.45
CA SER A 32 -0.54 -26.54 21.79
C SER A 32 0.23 -25.82 20.66
N LEU A 33 1.23 -26.49 20.08
CA LEU A 33 2.00 -25.97 18.97
C LEU A 33 1.13 -25.75 17.71
N GLY A 34 0.26 -26.69 17.40
CA GLY A 34 -0.70 -26.57 16.30
C GLY A 34 -1.70 -25.43 16.50
N ALA A 35 -2.22 -25.27 17.72
CA ALA A 35 -3.12 -24.20 18.07
C ALA A 35 -2.47 -22.82 17.99
N THR A 36 -1.21 -22.68 18.41
CA THR A 36 -0.46 -21.42 18.29
C THR A 36 -0.20 -21.04 16.83
N ILE A 37 0.16 -21.99 15.98
CA ILE A 37 0.39 -21.73 14.54
C ILE A 37 -0.90 -21.29 13.84
N THR A 38 -2.03 -21.91 14.13
CA THR A 38 -3.33 -21.51 13.56
C THR A 38 -3.77 -20.15 14.07
N PHE A 39 -3.58 -19.83 15.35
CA PHE A 39 -3.94 -18.56 15.95
C PHE A 39 -3.08 -17.40 15.44
N VAL A 40 -1.78 -17.63 15.25
CA VAL A 40 -0.86 -16.65 14.65
C VAL A 40 -1.22 -16.41 13.18
N ARG A 41 -1.55 -17.46 12.41
CA ARG A 41 -2.00 -17.31 11.02
C ARG A 41 -3.31 -16.53 10.89
N GLN A 42 -4.23 -16.66 11.83
CA GLN A 42 -5.48 -15.87 11.81
C GLN A 42 -5.27 -14.40 12.15
N ARG A 43 -4.23 -14.06 12.95
CA ARG A 43 -3.93 -12.66 13.29
C ARG A 43 -3.01 -11.95 12.29
N THR A 44 -2.30 -12.70 11.47
CA THR A 44 -1.41 -12.14 10.43
C THR A 44 -2.03 -12.16 9.04
N SER A 45 -3.33 -12.35 8.91
CA SER A 45 -4.00 -11.85 7.71
C SER A 45 -3.99 -10.32 7.77
N PHE A 46 -2.81 -9.74 7.60
CA PHE A 46 -2.66 -8.44 7.00
C PHE A 46 -3.27 -8.60 5.60
N PHE A 47 -4.58 -8.50 5.52
CA PHE A 47 -5.21 -8.06 4.30
C PHE A 47 -4.76 -6.60 4.16
N GLY A 48 -3.52 -6.39 3.75
CA GLY A 48 -3.27 -5.30 2.88
C GLY A 48 -4.35 -5.44 1.83
N ARG A 49 -5.25 -4.52 1.74
CA ARG A 49 -6.13 -4.34 0.58
C ARG A 49 -5.23 -3.95 -0.58
N ALA A 50 -4.33 -4.85 -0.93
CA ALA A 50 -3.55 -4.79 -2.12
C ALA A 50 -4.44 -5.36 -3.20
N PHE A 51 -4.88 -4.45 -4.06
CA PHE A 51 -5.32 -4.79 -5.38
C PHE A 51 -6.70 -5.45 -5.49
N ILE A 52 -7.73 -4.62 -5.57
CA ILE A 52 -8.90 -4.95 -6.37
C ILE A 52 -8.50 -4.64 -7.82
N PRO A 53 -8.35 -5.64 -8.71
CA PRO A 53 -8.19 -5.39 -10.14
C PRO A 53 -9.47 -4.73 -10.63
N GLY A 54 -9.39 -3.44 -10.94
CA GLY A 54 -10.54 -2.67 -11.36
C GLY A 54 -10.75 -1.42 -10.52
N GLY A 55 -9.72 -0.59 -10.34
CA GLY A 55 -9.68 0.70 -9.68
C GLY A 55 -10.96 1.21 -8.98
N ASN A 56 -10.82 1.91 -7.88
CA ASN A 56 -11.95 2.54 -7.21
C ASN A 56 -12.59 3.58 -8.15
N VAL A 57 -13.82 3.32 -8.59
CA VAL A 57 -14.69 4.27 -9.34
C VAL A 57 -15.53 5.14 -8.40
N GLY A 58 -15.05 5.36 -7.17
CA GLY A 58 -15.72 6.17 -6.16
C GLY A 58 -15.96 7.62 -6.60
N GLU A 59 -16.80 8.32 -5.85
CA GLU A 59 -17.04 9.74 -6.04
C GLU A 59 -15.80 10.55 -5.66
N VAL A 60 -15.45 11.55 -6.48
CA VAL A 60 -14.31 12.43 -6.26
C VAL A 60 -14.57 13.35 -5.08
N ALA A 61 -13.69 13.34 -4.08
CA ALA A 61 -13.65 14.31 -2.99
C ALA A 61 -12.57 15.36 -3.29
N LEU A 62 -12.99 16.54 -3.70
CA LEU A 62 -12.05 17.61 -4.08
C LEU A 62 -11.17 18.07 -2.92
N GLU A 63 -11.71 18.09 -1.71
CA GLU A 63 -11.01 18.45 -0.47
C GLU A 63 -9.89 17.50 -0.08
N ASN A 64 -9.99 16.24 -0.51
CA ASN A 64 -8.97 15.23 -0.29
C ASN A 64 -7.99 15.11 -1.45
N SER A 65 -8.37 15.68 -2.62
CA SER A 65 -7.57 15.63 -3.83
C SER A 65 -6.55 16.76 -3.85
N TYR A 66 -5.35 16.48 -4.36
CA TYR A 66 -4.26 17.45 -4.34
C TYR A 66 -3.33 17.33 -5.55
N LEU A 67 -2.50 18.36 -5.74
CA LEU A 67 -1.43 18.34 -6.73
C LEU A 67 -0.13 18.85 -6.12
N PHE A 68 0.98 18.36 -6.69
CA PHE A 68 2.30 18.86 -6.38
C PHE A 68 3.18 18.87 -7.65
N ALA A 69 4.28 19.60 -7.59
CA ALA A 69 5.24 19.66 -8.67
C ALA A 69 6.65 19.33 -8.20
N SER A 70 7.42 18.72 -9.08
CA SER A 70 8.82 18.39 -8.81
C SER A 70 9.63 18.39 -10.13
N PRO A 71 10.72 19.18 -10.20
CA PRO A 71 11.14 20.23 -9.28
C PRO A 71 10.15 21.41 -9.27
N LEU A 72 10.25 22.32 -8.30
CA LEU A 72 9.45 23.55 -8.26
C LEU A 72 10.05 24.69 -9.11
N GLN A 73 11.31 24.53 -9.54
CA GLN A 73 12.03 25.48 -10.37
C GLN A 73 12.68 24.79 -11.56
N ALA A 74 12.71 25.46 -12.71
CA ALA A 74 13.35 24.98 -13.93
C ALA A 74 13.95 26.13 -14.71
N GLN A 75 14.95 25.83 -15.55
CA GLN A 75 15.60 26.80 -16.43
C GLN A 75 14.95 26.80 -17.81
N VAL A 76 14.50 27.96 -18.25
CA VAL A 76 13.90 28.13 -19.59
C VAL A 76 14.95 27.87 -20.67
N SER A 77 16.19 28.32 -20.47
CA SER A 77 17.29 28.18 -21.42
C SER A 77 17.62 26.71 -21.74
N ASN A 78 17.46 25.81 -20.77
CA ASN A 78 17.75 24.38 -20.90
C ASN A 78 16.53 23.55 -21.32
N LYS A 79 15.37 24.18 -21.56
CA LYS A 79 14.10 23.50 -21.83
C LYS A 79 13.74 22.45 -20.76
N GLU A 80 14.11 22.76 -19.53
CA GLU A 80 13.80 21.88 -18.41
C GLU A 80 12.28 21.82 -18.17
N LYS A 81 11.82 20.66 -17.77
CA LYS A 81 10.39 20.44 -17.47
C LYS A 81 10.17 20.36 -15.98
N ILE A 82 9.03 20.87 -15.57
CA ILE A 82 8.49 20.64 -14.23
C ILE A 82 7.38 19.61 -14.33
N ARG A 83 7.50 18.51 -13.60
CA ARG A 83 6.44 17.50 -13.54
C ARG A 83 5.41 17.89 -12.50
N VAL A 84 4.16 17.96 -12.92
CA VAL A 84 3.00 18.15 -12.06
C VAL A 84 2.29 16.82 -11.92
N THR A 85 2.17 16.34 -10.68
CA THR A 85 1.44 15.11 -10.34
C THR A 85 0.19 15.47 -9.55
N ILE A 86 -0.94 14.92 -9.96
CA ILE A 86 -2.25 15.16 -9.35
C ILE A 86 -2.74 13.85 -8.78
N PHE A 87 -3.31 13.88 -7.58
CA PHE A 87 -3.99 12.76 -6.96
C PHE A 87 -5.47 13.09 -6.77
N ILE A 88 -6.32 12.32 -7.40
CA ILE A 88 -7.77 12.41 -7.26
C ILE A 88 -8.20 11.31 -6.31
N LEU A 89 -8.75 11.72 -5.18
CA LEU A 89 -9.11 10.84 -4.08
C LEU A 89 -10.61 10.91 -3.78
N ASP A 90 -11.12 9.86 -3.15
CA ASP A 90 -12.46 9.81 -2.59
C ASP A 90 -12.50 10.34 -1.13
N SER A 91 -13.67 10.33 -0.52
CA SER A 91 -13.87 10.76 0.87
C SER A 91 -13.11 9.89 1.91
N GLN A 92 -12.65 8.70 1.51
CA GLN A 92 -11.83 7.81 2.35
C GLN A 92 -10.31 7.96 2.09
N GLY A 93 -9.92 8.88 1.20
CA GLY A 93 -8.52 9.08 0.82
C GLY A 93 -7.97 8.01 -0.12
N LYS A 94 -8.83 7.23 -0.79
CA LYS A 94 -8.41 6.27 -1.81
C LYS A 94 -8.39 6.91 -3.18
N GLY A 95 -7.45 6.48 -4.03
CA GLY A 95 -7.37 6.91 -5.41
C GLY A 95 -8.64 6.58 -6.19
N VAL A 96 -9.15 7.55 -6.94
CA VAL A 96 -10.29 7.35 -7.85
C VAL A 96 -9.74 7.09 -9.24
N TYR A 97 -10.05 5.92 -9.77
CA TYR A 97 -9.58 5.43 -11.07
C TYR A 97 -10.36 6.03 -12.23
N ASN A 98 -9.70 6.14 -13.39
CA ASN A 98 -10.29 6.49 -14.69
C ASN A 98 -10.98 7.87 -14.72
N GLN A 99 -10.44 8.84 -13.96
CA GLN A 99 -10.91 10.22 -13.99
C GLN A 99 -10.07 11.05 -14.95
N PRO A 100 -10.68 11.72 -15.96
CA PRO A 100 -9.95 12.67 -16.79
C PRO A 100 -9.62 13.93 -15.98
N VAL A 101 -8.34 14.28 -16.01
CA VAL A 101 -7.80 15.47 -15.33
C VAL A 101 -7.21 16.41 -16.36
N PHE A 102 -7.36 17.70 -16.11
CA PHE A 102 -6.82 18.76 -16.95
C PHE A 102 -6.09 19.77 -16.08
N LEU A 103 -4.98 20.30 -16.57
CA LEU A 103 -4.41 21.52 -16.01
C LEU A 103 -5.10 22.74 -16.64
N VAL A 104 -5.36 23.76 -15.82
CA VAL A 104 -5.87 25.03 -16.34
C VAL A 104 -4.77 25.69 -17.17
N GLN A 105 -5.05 25.98 -18.43
CA GLN A 105 -4.07 26.47 -19.38
C GLN A 105 -3.77 27.96 -19.16
N ASP A 106 -2.45 28.27 -19.13
CA ASP A 106 -1.92 29.61 -19.42
C ASP A 106 -1.26 29.53 -20.80
N GLU A 107 -1.56 30.48 -21.70
CA GLU A 107 -1.07 30.45 -23.08
C GLU A 107 0.47 30.47 -23.20
N ARG A 108 1.15 30.89 -22.15
CA ARG A 108 2.62 30.88 -22.06
C ARG A 108 3.21 29.56 -21.69
N LEU A 109 2.40 28.60 -21.25
CA LEU A 109 2.82 27.27 -20.82
C LEU A 109 2.60 26.25 -21.93
N GLU A 110 3.61 25.41 -22.14
CA GLU A 110 3.51 24.20 -22.94
C GLU A 110 3.26 23.03 -22.00
N ILE A 111 2.04 22.51 -21.99
CA ILE A 111 1.62 21.39 -21.12
C ILE A 111 1.57 20.11 -21.94
N THR A 112 2.42 19.16 -21.58
CA THR A 112 2.44 17.82 -22.18
C THR A 112 1.76 16.82 -21.23
N SER A 113 0.70 16.21 -21.70
CA SER A 113 0.03 15.14 -20.95
C SER A 113 0.84 13.85 -21.02
N VAL A 114 1.39 13.42 -19.90
CA VAL A 114 2.05 12.10 -19.74
C VAL A 114 1.01 11.04 -19.44
N GLN A 115 0.10 11.36 -18.53
CA GLN A 115 -1.03 10.53 -18.14
C GLN A 115 -2.18 11.44 -17.70
N ALA A 116 -3.12 11.72 -18.59
CA ALA A 116 -4.23 12.64 -18.33
C ALA A 116 -5.42 11.99 -17.61
N VAL A 117 -5.45 10.66 -17.55
CA VAL A 117 -6.50 9.90 -16.88
C VAL A 117 -5.88 9.22 -15.66
N THR A 118 -6.57 9.26 -14.53
CA THR A 118 -6.05 8.69 -13.29
C THR A 118 -5.89 7.18 -13.34
N ASP A 119 -4.77 6.71 -12.81
CA ASP A 119 -4.50 5.28 -12.57
C ASP A 119 -5.23 4.75 -11.32
N GLU A 120 -4.94 3.52 -10.94
CA GLU A 120 -5.54 2.84 -9.77
C GLU A 120 -5.24 3.55 -8.43
N LEU A 121 -4.19 4.37 -8.39
CA LEU A 121 -3.83 5.20 -7.24
C LEU A 121 -4.48 6.60 -7.30
N GLY A 122 -5.31 6.85 -8.30
CA GLY A 122 -5.91 8.16 -8.54
C GLY A 122 -4.94 9.19 -9.11
N ARG A 123 -3.82 8.77 -9.72
CA ARG A 123 -2.73 9.64 -10.14
C ARG A 123 -2.84 10.01 -11.60
N ALA A 124 -2.72 11.30 -11.90
CA ALA A 124 -2.52 11.88 -13.23
C ALA A 124 -1.19 12.65 -13.28
N ILE A 125 -0.54 12.73 -14.45
CA ILE A 125 0.81 13.28 -14.62
C ILE A 125 0.88 14.18 -15.85
N PHE A 126 1.48 15.35 -15.67
CA PHE A 126 1.75 16.31 -16.73
C PHE A 126 3.19 16.84 -16.62
N ASP A 127 3.80 17.10 -17.77
CA ASP A 127 5.07 17.82 -17.84
C ASP A 127 4.77 19.24 -18.35
N VAL A 128 5.28 20.25 -17.65
CA VAL A 128 5.07 21.67 -17.96
C VAL A 128 6.41 22.30 -18.34
N THR A 129 6.43 23.02 -19.46
CA THR A 129 7.56 23.82 -19.92
C THR A 129 7.07 25.22 -20.33
N THR A 130 7.98 26.16 -20.48
CA THR A 130 7.69 27.49 -20.98
C THR A 130 8.91 28.09 -21.65
N LYS A 131 8.71 29.08 -22.51
CA LYS A 131 9.73 29.95 -23.09
C LYS A 131 9.87 31.28 -22.36
N VAL A 132 8.98 31.55 -21.41
CA VAL A 132 8.90 32.85 -20.71
C VAL A 132 9.26 32.68 -19.25
N PRO A 133 10.38 33.24 -18.76
CA PRO A 133 10.74 33.20 -17.34
C PRO A 133 9.68 33.95 -16.52
N ALA A 134 9.03 33.23 -15.62
CA ALA A 134 8.04 33.82 -14.71
C ALA A 134 7.63 32.80 -13.62
N GLU A 135 6.88 33.27 -12.65
CA GLU A 135 6.12 32.43 -11.72
C GLU A 135 4.74 32.11 -12.30
N TYR A 136 4.36 30.84 -12.25
CA TYR A 136 3.07 30.37 -12.74
C TYR A 136 2.32 29.67 -11.62
N LEU A 137 1.04 29.98 -11.47
CA LEU A 137 0.16 29.28 -10.54
C LEU A 137 -0.63 28.23 -11.32
N ILE A 138 -0.41 26.97 -10.98
CA ILE A 138 -1.03 25.83 -11.66
C ILE A 138 -2.25 25.35 -10.87
N GLU A 139 -3.35 25.19 -11.58
CA GLU A 139 -4.61 24.63 -11.09
C GLU A 139 -4.92 23.37 -11.86
N ALA A 140 -5.51 22.38 -11.19
CA ALA A 140 -6.02 21.18 -11.84
C ALA A 140 -7.55 21.14 -11.80
N LYS A 141 -8.13 20.50 -12.81
CA LYS A 141 -9.58 20.37 -12.98
C LYS A 141 -9.94 18.89 -13.21
N VAL A 142 -10.94 18.41 -12.49
CA VAL A 142 -11.56 17.09 -12.67
C VAL A 142 -13.09 17.26 -12.65
N ASN A 143 -13.79 16.51 -13.48
CA ASN A 143 -15.27 16.56 -13.57
C ASN A 143 -15.84 18.01 -13.65
N ASN A 144 -15.17 18.88 -14.40
CA ASN A 144 -15.50 20.28 -14.56
C ASN A 144 -15.33 21.16 -13.29
N GLN A 145 -14.75 20.64 -12.22
CA GLN A 145 -14.49 21.33 -10.96
C GLN A 145 -12.99 21.54 -10.75
N ILE A 146 -12.60 22.72 -10.25
CA ILE A 146 -11.21 23.06 -9.96
C ILE A 146 -10.86 22.55 -8.55
N LEU A 147 -9.68 21.94 -8.41
CA LEU A 147 -9.16 21.54 -7.11
C LEU A 147 -8.88 22.77 -6.24
N PRO A 148 -9.18 22.72 -4.93
CA PRO A 148 -8.90 23.84 -4.03
C PRO A 148 -7.41 24.16 -3.92
N GLN A 149 -6.57 23.13 -4.02
CA GLN A 149 -5.11 23.29 -3.93
C GLN A 149 -4.51 23.71 -5.27
N ARG A 150 -3.47 24.54 -5.17
CA ARG A 150 -2.69 25.07 -6.31
C ARG A 150 -1.20 24.87 -6.05
N VAL A 151 -0.41 24.82 -7.09
CA VAL A 151 1.04 24.77 -6.98
C VAL A 151 1.69 25.90 -7.77
N LYS A 152 2.72 26.53 -7.19
CA LYS A 152 3.49 27.58 -7.83
C LYS A 152 4.73 26.98 -8.47
N LEU A 153 4.91 27.26 -9.77
CA LEU A 153 6.10 26.88 -10.54
C LEU A 153 6.92 28.13 -10.83
N ASN A 154 8.25 28.01 -10.77
CA ASN A 154 9.15 29.12 -11.05
C ASN A 154 10.08 28.74 -12.21
N PHE A 155 9.92 29.40 -13.33
CA PHE A 155 10.82 29.28 -14.48
C PHE A 155 11.73 30.50 -14.56
N LYS A 156 13.05 30.25 -14.65
CA LYS A 156 14.12 31.27 -14.64
C LYS A 156 14.89 31.27 -15.95
#